data_aefd7a9ea6d913a2154689bdcb63848b
#
_entry.id   aefd7a9ea6d913a2154689bdcb63848b
#
_cell.length_a   1.000
_cell.length_b   1.000
_cell.length_c   1.000
_cell.angle_alpha   90.00
_cell.angle_beta   90.00
_cell.angle_gamma   90.00
#
_symmetry.space_group_name_H-M   'P 1'
#
loop_
_entity.id
_entity.type
_entity.pdbx_description
1 polymer ?
#
loop_
_entity_poly.entity_id
_entity_poly.type
_entity_poly.pdbx_seq_one_letter_code
_entity_poly.pdbx_strand_id
1 'polypeptide(L)'
;MSKNTEQFRILTARQHVRERIGMYMGSSSQEDIERFVLGEWKKARYVPALSKMVDEILDNSIDEAIRTNFKYANKINVSIRGDSVTVTDNGRGIPQDKIFDETSKEDLLRPVAAWTRVNAGTSFDDERVTIGTNGVGSAATNFLSQSFQGKTWSNKKYIQVDCKDGADTLKIKTGDRAGHGTEVTFTPDFSLFEVDSLEELDTITLIEDRLISLQMAFPEIQFSFNKKRVRVSDLKKYAALFSDTTILEKTDNLSYFIAPSEDGFRTNSYINGVNTRQGGTYVDWFINSIIDELTIKIKRRHKVEVLKTTIKNGLTFVMFARNFTNPKFDSQTKERLTNPTGNVKEHLATCGVRDAAWLAQKILNTPDIIDPIIEAQLAKKIAADKRAATLAQKKL
;
A
#
# COMPACT_ATOMS: atom_id res chain seq x y z
N MET A 1 -45.98 -2.57 -23.32
CA MET A 1 -45.10 -1.76 -22.46
C MET A 1 -45.05 -2.41 -21.10
N SER A 2 -44.06 -3.24 -20.83
CA SER A 2 -43.85 -3.88 -19.52
C SER A 2 -43.31 -2.82 -18.57
N LYS A 3 -44.05 -2.48 -17.53
CA LYS A 3 -43.56 -1.66 -16.42
C LYS A 3 -42.45 -2.48 -15.71
N ASN A 4 -41.19 -2.08 -15.88
CA ASN A 4 -40.10 -2.50 -15.01
C ASN A 4 -40.43 -1.98 -13.59
N THR A 5 -41.12 -2.76 -12.81
CA THR A 5 -41.19 -2.54 -11.35
C THR A 5 -39.82 -2.85 -10.80
N GLU A 6 -39.03 -1.81 -10.46
CA GLU A 6 -37.79 -1.96 -9.69
C GLU A 6 -38.11 -2.79 -8.44
N GLN A 7 -37.60 -4.02 -8.38
CA GLN A 7 -37.78 -4.88 -7.22
C GLN A 7 -36.87 -4.38 -6.08
N PHE A 8 -37.48 -3.80 -5.06
CA PHE A 8 -36.79 -3.52 -3.81
C PHE A 8 -36.35 -4.85 -3.17
N ARG A 9 -35.03 -5.02 -2.94
CA ARG A 9 -34.47 -6.23 -2.33
C ARG A 9 -33.43 -5.88 -1.27
N ILE A 10 -33.38 -6.70 -0.23
CA ILE A 10 -32.36 -6.61 0.82
C ILE A 10 -31.27 -7.64 0.47
N LEU A 11 -30.02 -7.17 0.34
CA LEU A 11 -28.88 -8.02 0.07
C LEU A 11 -28.25 -8.50 1.39
N THR A 12 -27.81 -9.75 1.42
CA THR A 12 -26.89 -10.22 2.46
C THR A 12 -25.53 -9.53 2.29
N ALA A 13 -24.70 -9.50 3.34
CA ALA A 13 -23.34 -8.95 3.25
C ALA A 13 -22.53 -9.58 2.10
N ARG A 14 -22.62 -10.90 1.92
CA ARG A 14 -21.98 -11.64 0.80
C ARG A 14 -22.46 -11.12 -0.55
N GLN A 15 -23.78 -11.03 -0.75
CA GLN A 15 -24.34 -10.52 -2.01
C GLN A 15 -23.92 -9.08 -2.27
N HIS A 16 -23.96 -8.23 -1.23
CA HIS A 16 -23.57 -6.84 -1.37
C HIS A 16 -22.09 -6.67 -1.77
N VAL A 17 -21.18 -7.43 -1.16
CA VAL A 17 -19.75 -7.42 -1.55
C VAL A 17 -19.58 -7.86 -3.00
N ARG A 18 -20.24 -8.94 -3.44
CA ARG A 18 -20.12 -9.46 -4.81
C ARG A 18 -20.74 -8.53 -5.86
N GLU A 19 -21.82 -7.84 -5.53
CA GLU A 19 -22.47 -6.87 -6.45
C GLU A 19 -21.80 -5.48 -6.42
N ARG A 20 -21.07 -5.16 -5.37
CA ARG A 20 -20.46 -3.85 -5.15
C ARG A 20 -18.96 -3.95 -4.83
N ILE A 21 -18.23 -4.75 -5.59
CA ILE A 21 -16.78 -5.00 -5.41
C ILE A 21 -16.01 -3.68 -5.27
N GLY A 22 -16.33 -2.69 -6.09
CA GLY A 22 -15.68 -1.37 -6.09
C GLY A 22 -15.69 -0.65 -4.74
N MET A 23 -16.71 -0.86 -3.92
CA MET A 23 -16.82 -0.25 -2.58
C MET A 23 -15.86 -0.88 -1.56
N TYR A 24 -15.52 -2.16 -1.71
CA TYR A 24 -14.76 -2.94 -0.73
C TYR A 24 -13.31 -3.16 -1.16
N MET A 25 -13.09 -3.44 -2.44
CA MET A 25 -11.80 -3.90 -2.96
C MET A 25 -11.24 -3.04 -4.10
N GLY A 26 -11.98 -2.04 -4.56
CA GLY A 26 -11.63 -1.27 -5.75
C GLY A 26 -12.14 -1.90 -7.03
N SER A 27 -11.70 -1.38 -8.18
CA SER A 27 -12.17 -1.78 -9.50
C SER A 27 -11.97 -3.28 -9.76
N SER A 28 -13.00 -3.93 -10.32
CA SER A 28 -12.92 -5.32 -10.80
C SER A 28 -12.47 -5.40 -12.27
N SER A 29 -12.33 -4.26 -12.94
CA SER A 29 -11.85 -4.18 -14.31
C SER A 29 -10.33 -4.12 -14.37
N GLN A 30 -9.78 -4.55 -15.50
CA GLN A 30 -8.35 -4.47 -15.76
C GLN A 30 -7.93 -3.01 -15.99
N GLU A 31 -6.83 -2.62 -15.37
CA GLU A 31 -6.24 -1.29 -15.48
C GLU A 31 -4.74 -1.37 -15.77
N ASP A 32 -4.22 -0.35 -16.44
CA ASP A 32 -2.79 -0.12 -16.59
C ASP A 32 -2.36 0.97 -15.61
N ILE A 33 -1.33 0.68 -14.82
CA ILE A 33 -0.74 1.63 -13.89
C ILE A 33 0.74 1.84 -14.20
N GLU A 34 1.18 3.08 -14.29
CA GLU A 34 2.60 3.40 -14.38
C GLU A 34 3.18 3.59 -12.97
N ARG A 35 4.14 2.75 -12.62
CA ARG A 35 4.79 2.79 -11.32
C ARG A 35 6.17 2.15 -11.33
N PHE A 36 6.92 2.38 -10.27
CA PHE A 36 8.15 1.66 -10.02
C PHE A 36 7.86 0.21 -9.62
N VAL A 37 8.42 -0.74 -10.32
CA VAL A 37 8.25 -2.17 -10.09
C VAL A 37 9.59 -2.88 -10.27
N LEU A 38 10.11 -3.50 -9.21
CA LEU A 38 11.35 -4.29 -9.21
C LEU A 38 12.57 -3.60 -9.84
N GLY A 39 12.72 -2.29 -9.64
CA GLY A 39 13.87 -1.54 -10.15
C GLY A 39 13.61 -0.73 -11.42
N GLU A 40 12.43 -0.78 -12.00
CA GLU A 40 12.09 -0.11 -13.25
C GLU A 40 10.78 0.67 -13.17
N TRP A 41 10.72 1.85 -13.78
CA TRP A 41 9.46 2.54 -14.06
C TRP A 41 8.82 1.89 -15.28
N LYS A 42 7.66 1.29 -15.10
CA LYS A 42 6.96 0.62 -16.18
C LYS A 42 5.45 0.65 -16.00
N LYS A 43 4.75 0.44 -17.09
CA LYS A 43 3.34 0.10 -17.05
C LYS A 43 3.19 -1.32 -16.54
N ALA A 44 2.30 -1.50 -15.57
CA ALA A 44 1.90 -2.80 -15.07
C ALA A 44 0.40 -2.96 -15.26
N ARG A 45 0.00 -4.11 -15.76
CA ARG A 45 -1.39 -4.49 -15.98
C ARG A 45 -1.90 -5.25 -14.76
N TYR A 46 -2.99 -4.79 -14.18
CA TYR A 46 -3.53 -5.41 -12.98
C TYR A 46 -5.04 -5.19 -12.84
N VAL A 47 -5.67 -5.93 -11.95
CA VAL A 47 -7.03 -5.68 -11.47
C VAL A 47 -6.92 -5.22 -10.02
N PRO A 48 -7.31 -3.96 -9.69
CA PRO A 48 -7.20 -3.40 -8.34
C PRO A 48 -7.77 -4.31 -7.26
N ALA A 49 -8.97 -4.85 -7.48
CA ALA A 49 -9.63 -5.71 -6.52
C ALA A 49 -8.86 -7.02 -6.25
N LEU A 50 -8.26 -7.65 -7.25
CA LEU A 50 -7.43 -8.85 -7.07
C LEU A 50 -6.17 -8.56 -6.23
N SER A 51 -5.51 -7.45 -6.50
CA SER A 51 -4.36 -7.00 -5.70
C SER A 51 -4.78 -6.71 -4.26
N LYS A 52 -5.93 -6.06 -4.07
CA LYS A 52 -6.46 -5.73 -2.74
C LYS A 52 -6.85 -6.97 -1.93
N MET A 53 -7.37 -8.03 -2.56
CA MET A 53 -7.64 -9.30 -1.87
C MET A 53 -6.36 -9.89 -1.24
N VAL A 54 -5.23 -9.80 -1.92
CA VAL A 54 -3.93 -10.22 -1.38
C VAL A 54 -3.50 -9.32 -0.24
N ASP A 55 -3.58 -8.00 -0.44
CA ASP A 55 -3.21 -7.01 0.57
C ASP A 55 -4.02 -7.19 1.85
N GLU A 56 -5.33 -7.44 1.80
CA GLU A 56 -6.17 -7.61 2.98
C GLU A 56 -5.75 -8.80 3.86
N ILE A 57 -5.31 -9.90 3.26
CA ILE A 57 -4.80 -11.03 4.03
C ILE A 57 -3.40 -10.76 4.56
N LEU A 58 -2.54 -10.14 3.77
CA LEU A 58 -1.17 -9.78 4.14
C LEU A 58 -1.15 -8.74 5.27
N ASP A 59 -1.99 -7.72 5.18
CA ASP A 59 -2.11 -6.64 6.15
C ASP A 59 -2.55 -7.18 7.53
N ASN A 60 -3.39 -8.22 7.60
CA ASN A 60 -3.74 -8.86 8.87
C ASN A 60 -2.54 -9.51 9.56
N SER A 61 -1.65 -10.14 8.81
CA SER A 61 -0.40 -10.70 9.35
C SER A 61 0.55 -9.60 9.83
N ILE A 62 0.62 -8.47 9.13
CA ILE A 62 1.42 -7.30 9.54
C ILE A 62 0.82 -6.66 10.81
N ASP A 63 -0.49 -6.54 10.89
CA ASP A 63 -1.17 -6.00 12.07
C ASP A 63 -0.92 -6.85 13.31
N GLU A 64 -0.87 -8.17 13.17
CA GLU A 64 -0.49 -9.06 14.26
C GLU A 64 0.97 -8.83 14.68
N ALA A 65 1.88 -8.59 13.74
CA ALA A 65 3.26 -8.24 14.06
C ALA A 65 3.35 -6.92 14.84
N ILE A 66 2.65 -5.87 14.37
CA ILE A 66 2.62 -4.55 15.01
C ILE A 66 2.05 -4.66 16.43
N ARG A 67 0.88 -5.31 16.62
CA ARG A 67 0.23 -5.48 17.93
C ARG A 67 1.08 -6.23 18.92
N THR A 68 1.98 -7.07 18.48
CA THR A 68 2.87 -7.86 19.33
C THR A 68 4.27 -7.28 19.43
N ASN A 69 4.44 -6.04 18.97
CA ASN A 69 5.75 -5.39 18.87
C ASN A 69 6.79 -6.30 18.19
N PHE A 70 6.39 -6.91 17.08
CA PHE A 70 7.18 -7.82 16.23
C PHE A 70 7.70 -9.09 16.94
N LYS A 71 7.17 -9.40 18.11
CA LYS A 71 7.49 -10.65 18.82
C LYS A 71 6.90 -11.87 18.10
N TYR A 72 5.72 -11.70 17.52
CA TYR A 72 4.99 -12.68 16.71
C TYR A 72 4.75 -12.12 15.31
N ALA A 73 4.36 -12.97 14.36
CA ALA A 73 4.20 -12.65 12.96
C ALA A 73 5.42 -11.94 12.32
N ASN A 74 6.61 -12.20 12.88
CA ASN A 74 7.87 -11.67 12.35
C ASN A 74 8.43 -12.46 11.17
N LYS A 75 7.71 -13.48 10.70
CA LYS A 75 7.97 -14.21 9.46
C LYS A 75 6.67 -14.35 8.70
N ILE A 76 6.62 -13.72 7.52
CA ILE A 76 5.44 -13.75 6.65
C ILE A 76 5.88 -14.27 5.29
N ASN A 77 5.16 -15.26 4.77
CA ASN A 77 5.41 -15.81 3.44
C ASN A 77 4.16 -15.69 2.58
N VAL A 78 4.31 -15.15 1.38
CA VAL A 78 3.29 -15.18 0.33
C VAL A 78 3.71 -16.19 -0.71
N SER A 79 2.83 -17.10 -1.09
CA SER A 79 3.09 -18.08 -2.14
C SER A 79 1.94 -18.08 -3.15
N ILE A 80 2.27 -18.19 -4.43
CA ILE A 80 1.31 -18.30 -5.52
C ILE A 80 1.56 -19.61 -6.25
N ARG A 81 0.50 -20.38 -6.49
CA ARG A 81 0.52 -21.62 -7.27
C ARG A 81 -0.68 -21.66 -8.20
N GLY A 82 -0.44 -21.48 -9.50
CA GLY A 82 -1.50 -21.16 -10.44
C GLY A 82 -2.26 -19.92 -9.95
N ASP A 83 -3.55 -20.02 -9.85
CA ASP A 83 -4.41 -18.93 -9.40
C ASP A 83 -4.66 -18.88 -7.88
N SER A 84 -4.00 -19.75 -7.12
CA SER A 84 -4.16 -19.78 -5.66
C SER A 84 -3.07 -18.98 -4.96
N VAL A 85 -3.49 -18.06 -4.11
CA VAL A 85 -2.61 -17.26 -3.24
C VAL A 85 -2.66 -17.80 -1.83
N THR A 86 -1.51 -17.97 -1.21
CA THR A 86 -1.38 -18.38 0.20
C THR A 86 -0.53 -17.38 0.96
N VAL A 87 -1.06 -16.87 2.07
CA VAL A 87 -0.31 -16.06 3.04
C VAL A 87 -0.18 -16.86 4.33
N THR A 88 1.05 -16.99 4.82
CA THR A 88 1.37 -17.72 6.06
C THR A 88 2.17 -16.85 6.99
N ASP A 89 1.81 -16.81 8.26
CA ASP A 89 2.56 -16.14 9.30
C ASP A 89 2.83 -17.03 10.52
N ASN A 90 3.78 -16.63 11.35
CA ASN A 90 4.07 -17.21 12.66
C ASN A 90 3.50 -16.36 13.80
N GLY A 91 2.33 -15.74 13.59
CA GLY A 91 1.57 -15.00 14.58
C GLY A 91 1.07 -15.86 15.74
N ARG A 92 0.40 -15.25 16.71
CA ARG A 92 -0.18 -16.00 17.85
C ARG A 92 -1.32 -16.94 17.43
N GLY A 93 -1.80 -16.81 16.20
CA GLY A 93 -3.03 -17.43 15.72
C GLY A 93 -4.27 -16.68 16.19
N ILE A 94 -5.40 -16.94 15.53
CA ILE A 94 -6.70 -16.39 15.94
C ILE A 94 -7.18 -17.16 17.18
N PRO A 95 -7.61 -16.49 18.26
CA PRO A 95 -8.19 -17.17 19.43
C PRO A 95 -9.33 -18.10 19.02
N GLN A 96 -9.41 -19.28 19.66
CA GLN A 96 -10.32 -20.36 19.24
C GLN A 96 -11.56 -20.48 20.16
N ASP A 97 -11.86 -19.42 20.88
CA ASP A 97 -13.08 -19.28 21.66
C ASP A 97 -14.27 -18.94 20.76
N LYS A 98 -15.44 -19.00 21.33
CA LYS A 98 -16.69 -18.61 20.66
C LYS A 98 -17.02 -17.15 20.95
N ILE A 99 -17.65 -16.51 19.99
CA ILE A 99 -18.24 -15.18 20.12
C ILE A 99 -19.70 -15.24 19.65
N PHE A 100 -20.56 -14.46 20.28
CA PHE A 100 -21.95 -14.37 19.88
C PHE A 100 -22.07 -13.53 18.59
N ASP A 101 -22.71 -14.08 17.57
CA ASP A 101 -23.02 -13.37 16.33
C ASP A 101 -24.43 -12.80 16.39
N GLU A 102 -24.54 -11.49 16.52
CA GLU A 102 -25.82 -10.78 16.60
C GLU A 102 -26.68 -10.99 15.34
N THR A 103 -26.07 -11.30 14.19
CA THR A 103 -26.79 -11.48 12.93
C THR A 103 -27.46 -12.85 12.84
N SER A 104 -26.72 -13.92 13.14
CA SER A 104 -27.26 -15.28 13.13
C SER A 104 -27.92 -15.70 14.45
N LYS A 105 -27.71 -14.92 15.53
CA LYS A 105 -28.14 -15.23 16.90
C LYS A 105 -27.55 -16.54 17.43
N GLU A 106 -26.35 -16.88 17.01
CA GLU A 106 -25.64 -18.11 17.37
C GLU A 106 -24.21 -17.82 17.82
N ASP A 107 -23.64 -18.75 18.60
CA ASP A 107 -22.24 -18.72 18.99
C ASP A 107 -21.36 -19.27 17.84
N LEU A 108 -20.49 -18.43 17.31
CA LEU A 108 -19.50 -18.80 16.29
C LEU A 108 -18.11 -18.92 16.88
N LEU A 109 -17.33 -19.87 16.38
CA LEU A 109 -15.90 -19.87 16.61
C LEU A 109 -15.28 -18.58 16.04
N ARG A 110 -14.44 -17.90 16.81
CA ARG A 110 -13.82 -16.64 16.39
C ARG A 110 -13.11 -16.70 15.04
N PRO A 111 -12.37 -17.78 14.65
CA PRO A 111 -11.82 -17.90 13.32
C PRO A 111 -12.89 -17.95 12.21
N VAL A 112 -14.04 -18.58 12.47
CA VAL A 112 -15.16 -18.59 11.51
C VAL A 112 -15.69 -17.19 11.31
N ALA A 113 -15.95 -16.46 12.40
CA ALA A 113 -16.41 -15.08 12.33
C ALA A 113 -15.41 -14.18 11.60
N ALA A 114 -14.11 -14.29 11.90
CA ALA A 114 -13.03 -13.49 11.28
C ALA A 114 -12.96 -13.66 9.76
N TRP A 115 -13.33 -14.84 9.23
CA TRP A 115 -13.24 -15.12 7.79
C TRP A 115 -14.58 -15.11 7.05
N THR A 116 -15.72 -15.05 7.77
CA THR A 116 -17.04 -15.13 7.15
C THR A 116 -18.01 -14.00 7.55
N ARG A 117 -17.60 -13.11 8.43
CA ARG A 117 -18.44 -11.97 8.87
C ARG A 117 -17.73 -10.66 8.57
N VAL A 118 -18.45 -9.72 7.96
CA VAL A 118 -18.02 -8.33 7.87
C VAL A 118 -18.15 -7.66 9.25
N ASN A 119 -17.37 -6.64 9.48
CA ASN A 119 -17.31 -5.92 10.77
C ASN A 119 -16.89 -6.82 11.96
N ALA A 120 -16.17 -7.90 11.68
CA ALA A 120 -15.57 -8.76 12.68
C ALA A 120 -14.08 -8.43 12.83
N GLY A 121 -13.65 -7.96 13.99
CA GLY A 121 -12.25 -7.58 14.22
C GLY A 121 -12.03 -7.07 15.63
N THR A 122 -10.78 -6.75 15.95
CA THR A 122 -10.35 -6.19 17.24
C THR A 122 -9.83 -4.75 17.10
N SER A 123 -9.94 -4.13 15.92
CA SER A 123 -9.33 -2.83 15.59
C SER A 123 -10.37 -1.71 15.52
N PHE A 124 -11.28 -1.63 16.51
CA PHE A 124 -12.30 -0.60 16.57
C PHE A 124 -11.97 0.57 17.52
N ASP A 125 -10.80 0.56 18.16
CA ASP A 125 -10.37 1.60 19.10
C ASP A 125 -9.78 2.83 18.38
N ASP A 126 -9.84 4.01 19.02
CA ASP A 126 -9.52 5.31 18.41
C ASP A 126 -8.02 5.60 18.23
N GLU A 127 -7.13 4.97 18.98
CA GLU A 127 -5.67 5.15 18.86
C GLU A 127 -5.04 4.04 18.01
N ARG A 128 -4.97 4.22 16.68
CA ARG A 128 -4.57 3.16 15.76
C ARG A 128 -3.28 3.45 15.02
N VAL A 129 -2.42 2.45 15.03
CA VAL A 129 -1.23 2.35 14.16
C VAL A 129 -1.39 1.19 13.15
N THR A 130 -2.39 0.31 13.36
CA THR A 130 -2.66 -0.87 12.53
C THR A 130 -3.27 -0.50 11.18
N ILE A 131 -3.06 -1.35 10.18
CA ILE A 131 -3.48 -1.16 8.79
C ILE A 131 -4.98 -1.43 8.62
N GLY A 132 -5.47 -2.52 9.23
CA GLY A 132 -6.87 -2.94 9.17
C GLY A 132 -7.76 -2.11 10.08
N THR A 133 -8.75 -1.41 9.50
CA THR A 133 -9.61 -0.49 10.23
C THR A 133 -11.07 -0.93 10.32
N ASN A 134 -11.59 -1.65 9.33
CA ASN A 134 -13.02 -1.85 9.17
C ASN A 134 -13.51 -3.28 9.42
N GLY A 135 -12.60 -4.24 9.65
CA GLY A 135 -12.97 -5.65 9.91
C GLY A 135 -13.70 -6.33 8.75
N VAL A 136 -13.48 -5.87 7.51
CA VAL A 136 -14.21 -6.39 6.33
C VAL A 136 -13.31 -7.17 5.38
N GLY A 137 -12.00 -6.97 5.40
CA GLY A 137 -11.07 -7.42 4.36
C GLY A 137 -11.03 -8.93 4.15
N SER A 138 -10.84 -9.71 5.22
CA SER A 138 -10.79 -11.18 5.12
C SER A 138 -12.11 -11.77 4.66
N ALA A 139 -13.24 -11.29 5.17
CA ALA A 139 -14.55 -11.76 4.77
C ALA A 139 -14.85 -11.38 3.31
N ALA A 140 -14.51 -10.17 2.89
CA ALA A 140 -14.68 -9.74 1.51
C ALA A 140 -13.78 -10.55 0.55
N THR A 141 -12.53 -10.84 0.91
CA THR A 141 -11.66 -11.74 0.15
C THR A 141 -12.29 -13.12 0.00
N ASN A 142 -12.84 -13.70 1.08
CA ASN A 142 -13.55 -14.96 1.03
C ASN A 142 -14.77 -14.91 0.11
N PHE A 143 -15.60 -13.85 0.22
CA PHE A 143 -16.80 -13.69 -0.61
C PHE A 143 -16.51 -13.53 -2.10
N LEU A 144 -15.33 -13.04 -2.46
CA LEU A 144 -14.87 -12.90 -3.84
C LEU A 144 -14.02 -14.08 -4.34
N SER A 145 -13.96 -15.17 -3.56
CA SER A 145 -13.17 -16.34 -3.88
C SER A 145 -14.05 -17.52 -4.30
N GLN A 146 -13.61 -18.28 -5.30
CA GLN A 146 -14.17 -19.57 -5.64
C GLN A 146 -13.88 -20.58 -4.53
N SER A 147 -12.67 -20.53 -3.95
CA SER A 147 -12.30 -21.32 -2.78
C SER A 147 -11.49 -20.47 -1.79
N PHE A 148 -11.77 -20.67 -0.52
CA PHE A 148 -11.06 -20.04 0.59
C PHE A 148 -10.82 -21.05 1.69
N GLN A 149 -9.60 -21.12 2.18
CA GLN A 149 -9.22 -21.95 3.30
C GLN A 149 -8.44 -21.13 4.32
N GLY A 150 -9.00 -20.96 5.51
CA GLY A 150 -8.32 -20.35 6.65
C GLY A 150 -7.89 -21.44 7.64
N LYS A 151 -6.62 -21.40 8.06
CA LYS A 151 -6.09 -22.26 9.11
C LYS A 151 -5.48 -21.39 10.20
N THR A 152 -5.75 -21.74 11.45
CA THR A 152 -5.13 -21.11 12.60
C THR A 152 -4.81 -22.13 13.66
N TRP A 153 -3.68 -21.96 14.35
CA TRP A 153 -3.27 -22.85 15.42
C TRP A 153 -2.56 -22.09 16.54
N SER A 154 -2.89 -22.46 17.75
CA SER A 154 -2.31 -21.94 18.98
C SER A 154 -2.63 -22.87 20.15
N ASN A 155 -1.81 -22.88 21.19
CA ASN A 155 -2.05 -23.66 22.41
C ASN A 155 -2.34 -25.14 22.13
N LYS A 156 -1.62 -25.73 21.16
CA LYS A 156 -1.79 -27.12 20.69
C LYS A 156 -3.13 -27.39 19.97
N LYS A 157 -3.99 -26.41 19.79
CA LYS A 157 -5.25 -26.55 19.06
C LYS A 157 -5.11 -26.04 17.63
N TYR A 158 -5.90 -26.58 16.72
CA TYR A 158 -5.94 -26.28 15.30
C TYR A 158 -7.37 -26.17 14.82
N ILE A 159 -7.66 -25.14 14.05
CA ILE A 159 -8.93 -24.95 13.34
C ILE A 159 -8.62 -24.67 11.88
N GLN A 160 -9.33 -25.36 11.00
CA GLN A 160 -9.40 -25.09 9.58
C GLN A 160 -10.84 -24.80 9.19
N VAL A 161 -11.02 -23.73 8.43
CA VAL A 161 -12.31 -23.31 7.85
C VAL A 161 -12.16 -23.38 6.34
N ASP A 162 -12.90 -24.26 5.70
CA ASP A 162 -12.96 -24.41 4.25
C ASP A 162 -14.26 -23.79 3.74
N CYS A 163 -14.17 -22.80 2.85
CA CYS A 163 -15.30 -22.16 2.18
C CYS A 163 -15.20 -22.33 0.67
N LYS A 164 -16.34 -22.40 0.00
CA LYS A 164 -16.45 -22.42 -1.46
C LYS A 164 -17.49 -21.43 -1.95
N ASP A 165 -17.33 -21.00 -3.20
CA ASP A 165 -18.27 -20.19 -3.95
C ASP A 165 -18.68 -18.93 -3.20
N GLY A 166 -17.68 -18.16 -2.73
CA GLY A 166 -17.89 -16.95 -1.96
C GLY A 166 -18.50 -17.19 -0.57
N ALA A 167 -18.07 -18.24 0.12
CA ALA A 167 -18.59 -18.69 1.42
C ALA A 167 -20.05 -19.19 1.39
N ASP A 168 -20.53 -19.68 0.25
CA ASP A 168 -21.84 -20.34 0.17
C ASP A 168 -21.86 -21.65 0.95
N THR A 169 -20.74 -22.40 0.88
CA THR A 169 -20.53 -23.60 1.68
C THR A 169 -19.41 -23.38 2.68
N LEU A 170 -19.56 -23.95 3.87
CA LEU A 170 -18.60 -23.86 4.96
C LEU A 170 -18.41 -25.22 5.62
N LYS A 171 -17.15 -25.64 5.80
CA LYS A 171 -16.76 -26.83 6.55
C LYS A 171 -15.69 -26.45 7.57
N ILE A 172 -15.82 -26.97 8.78
CA ILE A 172 -14.87 -26.74 9.87
C ILE A 172 -14.19 -28.06 10.21
N LYS A 173 -12.87 -28.02 10.34
CA LYS A 173 -12.07 -29.14 10.88
C LYS A 173 -11.29 -28.64 12.09
N THR A 174 -11.24 -29.46 13.11
CA THR A 174 -10.49 -29.19 14.34
C THR A 174 -9.51 -30.31 14.60
N GLY A 175 -8.45 -30.02 15.35
CA GLY A 175 -7.44 -31.01 15.69
C GLY A 175 -6.33 -30.41 16.55
N ASP A 176 -5.25 -31.15 16.71
CA ASP A 176 -4.07 -30.72 17.44
C ASP A 176 -2.94 -30.34 16.48
N ARG A 177 -2.26 -29.24 16.78
CA ARG A 177 -1.07 -28.80 16.07
C ARG A 177 -0.14 -28.02 17.01
N ALA A 178 1.12 -28.39 17.01
CA ALA A 178 2.15 -27.68 17.80
C ALA A 178 2.46 -26.30 17.17
N GLY A 179 2.95 -25.39 18.02
CA GLY A 179 3.31 -24.02 17.60
C GLY A 179 2.10 -23.08 17.52
N HIS A 180 2.26 -22.03 16.75
CA HIS A 180 1.25 -21.00 16.54
C HIS A 180 1.40 -20.39 15.14
N GLY A 181 0.34 -19.80 14.62
CA GLY A 181 0.34 -19.14 13.32
C GLY A 181 -1.02 -19.12 12.63
N THR A 182 -1.01 -18.49 11.47
CA THR A 182 -2.17 -18.41 10.57
C THR A 182 -1.73 -18.73 9.14
N GLU A 183 -2.57 -19.41 8.40
CA GLU A 183 -2.39 -19.65 6.97
C GLU A 183 -3.73 -19.46 6.28
N VAL A 184 -3.76 -18.55 5.31
CA VAL A 184 -4.94 -18.33 4.48
C VAL A 184 -4.58 -18.62 3.04
N THR A 185 -5.34 -19.50 2.40
CA THR A 185 -5.23 -19.80 0.97
C THR A 185 -6.56 -19.47 0.30
N PHE A 186 -6.52 -18.74 -0.80
CA PHE A 186 -7.71 -18.44 -1.58
C PHE A 186 -7.42 -18.48 -3.08
N THR A 187 -8.46 -18.82 -3.86
CA THR A 187 -8.47 -18.72 -5.31
C THR A 187 -9.60 -17.77 -5.68
N PRO A 188 -9.33 -16.64 -6.37
CA PRO A 188 -10.37 -15.71 -6.78
C PRO A 188 -11.46 -16.38 -7.61
N ASP A 189 -12.68 -15.86 -7.53
CA ASP A 189 -13.76 -16.21 -8.45
C ASP A 189 -13.66 -15.32 -9.69
N PHE A 190 -12.93 -15.79 -10.70
CA PHE A 190 -12.64 -15.00 -11.90
C PHE A 190 -13.88 -14.62 -12.70
N SER A 191 -15.02 -15.26 -12.48
CA SER A 191 -16.28 -14.82 -13.08
C SER A 191 -16.73 -13.42 -12.66
N LEU A 192 -16.10 -12.85 -11.61
CA LEU A 192 -16.36 -11.51 -11.09
C LEU A 192 -15.39 -10.46 -11.65
N PHE A 193 -14.39 -10.86 -12.40
CA PHE A 193 -13.31 -10.01 -12.90
C PHE A 193 -13.18 -10.13 -14.41
N GLU A 194 -12.55 -9.14 -15.06
CA GLU A 194 -12.37 -9.13 -16.52
C GLU A 194 -11.13 -9.93 -16.98
N VAL A 195 -10.75 -10.95 -16.22
CA VAL A 195 -9.60 -11.82 -16.50
C VAL A 195 -9.92 -13.25 -16.06
N ASP A 196 -9.30 -14.23 -16.68
CA ASP A 196 -9.52 -15.66 -16.39
C ASP A 196 -8.45 -16.26 -15.47
N SER A 197 -7.32 -15.56 -15.27
CA SER A 197 -6.18 -16.05 -14.47
C SER A 197 -5.33 -14.90 -13.94
N LEU A 198 -4.63 -15.13 -12.82
CA LEU A 198 -3.60 -14.21 -12.33
C LEU A 198 -2.39 -14.10 -13.26
N GLU A 199 -2.15 -15.12 -14.09
CA GLU A 199 -1.02 -15.15 -15.04
C GLU A 199 -1.18 -14.16 -16.20
N GLU A 200 -2.40 -13.71 -16.50
CA GLU A 200 -2.67 -12.68 -17.52
C GLU A 200 -2.25 -11.27 -17.09
N LEU A 201 -1.88 -11.11 -15.83
CA LEU A 201 -1.61 -9.85 -15.17
C LEU A 201 -0.18 -9.78 -14.65
N ASP A 202 0.30 -8.57 -14.42
CA ASP A 202 1.53 -8.34 -13.65
C ASP A 202 1.34 -8.53 -12.12
N THR A 203 0.19 -9.06 -11.68
CA THR A 203 -0.18 -9.18 -10.26
C THR A 203 0.89 -9.92 -9.46
N ILE A 204 1.47 -11.00 -9.98
CA ILE A 204 2.55 -11.76 -9.31
C ILE A 204 3.76 -10.87 -9.04
N THR A 205 4.19 -10.13 -10.07
CA THR A 205 5.32 -9.20 -9.98
C THR A 205 5.03 -8.04 -9.03
N LEU A 206 3.79 -7.53 -9.04
CA LEU A 206 3.36 -6.46 -8.15
C LEU A 206 3.32 -6.91 -6.68
N ILE A 207 2.97 -8.17 -6.41
CA ILE A 207 3.02 -8.75 -5.06
C ILE A 207 4.48 -8.87 -4.59
N GLU A 208 5.40 -9.32 -5.43
CA GLU A 208 6.82 -9.39 -5.08
C GLU A 208 7.38 -8.00 -4.77
N ASP A 209 7.10 -7.00 -5.60
CA ASP A 209 7.47 -5.59 -5.37
C ASP A 209 6.87 -5.05 -4.07
N ARG A 210 5.60 -5.38 -3.78
CA ARG A 210 4.93 -5.02 -2.51
C ARG A 210 5.67 -5.58 -1.31
N LEU A 211 6.14 -6.83 -1.35
CA LEU A 211 6.88 -7.44 -0.25
C LEU A 211 8.25 -6.80 -0.05
N ILE A 212 8.93 -6.37 -1.12
CA ILE A 212 10.17 -5.59 -1.04
C ILE A 212 9.92 -4.26 -0.32
N SER A 213 8.88 -3.56 -0.71
CA SER A 213 8.50 -2.28 -0.08
C SER A 213 8.10 -2.45 1.39
N LEU A 214 7.39 -3.52 1.72
CA LEU A 214 7.05 -3.86 3.12
C LEU A 214 8.28 -4.24 3.94
N GLN A 215 9.29 -4.86 3.35
CA GLN A 215 10.57 -5.11 4.02
C GLN A 215 11.28 -3.81 4.40
N MET A 216 11.10 -2.73 3.60
CA MET A 216 11.60 -1.39 3.94
C MET A 216 10.79 -0.74 5.06
N ALA A 217 9.45 -0.88 5.01
CA ALA A 217 8.56 -0.35 6.03
C ALA A 217 8.72 -1.08 7.39
N PHE A 218 8.95 -2.38 7.36
CA PHE A 218 9.00 -3.25 8.56
C PHE A 218 10.25 -4.14 8.53
N PRO A 219 11.42 -3.62 8.83
CA PRO A 219 12.67 -4.39 8.82
C PRO A 219 12.71 -5.52 9.87
N GLU A 220 11.82 -5.47 10.87
CA GLU A 220 11.67 -6.50 11.92
C GLU A 220 10.97 -7.76 11.40
N ILE A 221 10.24 -7.66 10.27
CA ILE A 221 9.53 -8.78 9.65
C ILE A 221 10.40 -9.38 8.55
N GLN A 222 10.56 -10.69 8.55
CA GLN A 222 11.16 -11.41 7.45
C GLN A 222 10.09 -11.76 6.44
N PHE A 223 10.05 -11.05 5.31
CA PHE A 223 9.18 -11.38 4.19
C PHE A 223 9.81 -12.41 3.26
N SER A 224 8.98 -13.30 2.73
CA SER A 224 9.37 -14.31 1.75
C SER A 224 8.30 -14.40 0.65
N PHE A 225 8.75 -14.61 -0.59
CA PHE A 225 7.90 -14.87 -1.74
C PHE A 225 8.22 -16.26 -2.30
N ASN A 226 7.20 -17.11 -2.42
CA ASN A 226 7.38 -18.51 -2.84
C ASN A 226 8.49 -19.23 -2.04
N LYS A 227 8.53 -19.00 -0.72
CA LYS A 227 9.53 -19.51 0.24
C LYS A 227 10.95 -18.96 0.05
N LYS A 228 11.17 -18.05 -0.90
CA LYS A 228 12.44 -17.35 -1.05
C LYS A 228 12.40 -16.03 -0.30
N ARG A 229 13.38 -15.79 0.55
CA ARG A 229 13.47 -14.53 1.28
C ARG A 229 13.62 -13.34 0.32
N VAL A 230 12.93 -12.24 0.61
CA VAL A 230 13.09 -10.97 -0.11
C VAL A 230 14.56 -10.51 -0.01
N ARG A 231 15.17 -10.21 -1.17
CA ARG A 231 16.62 -9.95 -1.26
C ARG A 231 17.04 -8.54 -0.84
N VAL A 232 16.16 -7.56 -1.03
CA VAL A 232 16.43 -6.16 -0.66
C VAL A 232 16.14 -6.01 0.83
N SER A 233 17.20 -5.77 1.61
CA SER A 233 17.10 -5.83 3.08
C SER A 233 17.31 -4.48 3.77
N ASP A 234 17.72 -3.43 3.04
CA ASP A 234 17.98 -2.11 3.60
C ASP A 234 17.66 -0.98 2.62
N LEU A 235 17.41 0.22 3.18
CA LEU A 235 17.00 1.39 2.43
C LEU A 235 18.02 1.82 1.36
N LYS A 236 19.32 1.67 1.61
CA LYS A 236 20.37 2.07 0.66
C LYS A 236 20.32 1.19 -0.59
N LYS A 237 20.18 -0.13 -0.42
CA LYS A 237 20.05 -1.07 -1.54
C LYS A 237 18.73 -0.83 -2.29
N TYR A 238 17.66 -0.50 -1.56
CA TYR A 238 16.38 -0.17 -2.19
C TYR A 238 16.47 1.13 -3.00
N ALA A 239 17.06 2.17 -2.44
CA ALA A 239 17.24 3.45 -3.12
C ALA A 239 18.12 3.33 -4.38
N ALA A 240 19.15 2.46 -4.35
CA ALA A 240 20.01 2.18 -5.50
C ALA A 240 19.28 1.52 -6.69
N LEU A 241 18.08 0.95 -6.48
CA LEU A 241 17.23 0.49 -7.58
C LEU A 241 16.64 1.66 -8.39
N PHE A 242 16.52 2.84 -7.79
CA PHE A 242 15.93 4.01 -8.42
C PHE A 242 16.96 4.91 -9.10
N SER A 243 18.12 5.07 -8.50
CA SER A 243 19.20 5.93 -8.99
C SER A 243 20.51 5.63 -8.26
N ASP A 244 21.63 5.79 -8.94
CA ASP A 244 22.96 5.76 -8.33
C ASP A 244 23.18 6.93 -7.37
N THR A 245 22.52 8.06 -7.62
CA THR A 245 22.57 9.26 -6.79
C THR A 245 21.32 9.40 -5.94
N THR A 246 21.45 9.24 -4.62
CA THR A 246 20.35 9.36 -3.68
C THR A 246 20.74 10.11 -2.41
N ILE A 247 19.84 10.91 -1.90
CA ILE A 247 19.90 11.51 -0.56
C ILE A 247 18.91 10.74 0.31
N LEU A 248 19.39 10.01 1.29
CA LEU A 248 18.55 9.16 2.13
C LEU A 248 18.71 9.49 3.61
N GLU A 249 17.64 9.28 4.36
CA GLU A 249 17.63 9.33 5.81
C GLU A 249 16.75 8.20 6.35
N LYS A 250 17.16 7.64 7.49
CA LYS A 250 16.44 6.57 8.16
C LYS A 250 16.41 6.83 9.65
N THR A 251 15.21 6.85 10.21
CA THR A 251 14.92 6.85 11.64
C THR A 251 13.98 5.69 11.97
N ASP A 252 13.60 5.53 13.22
CA ASP A 252 12.67 4.47 13.63
C ASP A 252 11.27 4.67 13.06
N ASN A 253 10.83 5.93 12.89
CA ASN A 253 9.47 6.26 12.47
C ASN A 253 9.36 6.78 11.02
N LEU A 254 10.47 7.18 10.40
CA LEU A 254 10.48 7.67 9.03
C LEU A 254 11.76 7.27 8.31
N SER A 255 11.61 6.60 7.20
CA SER A 255 12.69 6.33 6.25
C SER A 255 12.31 6.92 4.91
N TYR A 256 13.22 7.63 4.26
CA TYR A 256 12.96 8.19 2.93
C TYR A 256 14.25 8.34 2.13
N PHE A 257 14.08 8.53 0.83
CA PHE A 257 15.14 9.04 -0.03
C PHE A 257 14.58 9.96 -1.12
N ILE A 258 15.48 10.82 -1.61
CA ILE A 258 15.26 11.71 -2.74
C ILE A 258 16.29 11.34 -3.80
N ALA A 259 15.83 11.24 -5.06
CA ALA A 259 16.64 10.94 -6.22
C ALA A 259 16.28 11.91 -7.37
N PRO A 260 17.12 12.06 -8.41
CA PRO A 260 16.76 12.79 -9.61
C PRO A 260 15.59 12.10 -10.34
N SER A 261 14.83 12.89 -11.11
CA SER A 261 13.78 12.39 -12.01
C SER A 261 13.85 13.12 -13.35
N GLU A 262 13.80 12.34 -14.44
CA GLU A 262 13.81 12.89 -15.81
C GLU A 262 12.40 13.11 -16.37
N ASP A 263 11.42 12.32 -15.91
CA ASP A 263 10.06 12.25 -16.47
C ASP A 263 8.98 12.87 -15.55
N GLY A 264 9.35 13.90 -14.79
CA GLY A 264 8.42 14.56 -13.87
C GLY A 264 8.50 14.02 -12.43
N PHE A 265 7.66 14.55 -11.56
CA PHE A 265 7.66 14.15 -10.15
C PHE A 265 7.16 12.72 -10.00
N ARG A 266 7.97 11.89 -9.37
CA ARG A 266 7.66 10.49 -9.06
C ARG A 266 7.67 10.27 -7.56
N THR A 267 6.70 9.53 -7.07
CA THR A 267 6.62 9.20 -5.64
C THR A 267 6.18 7.77 -5.42
N ASN A 268 6.71 7.16 -4.37
CA ASN A 268 6.24 5.92 -3.81
C ASN A 268 6.22 6.07 -2.29
N SER A 269 5.05 6.11 -1.70
CA SER A 269 4.90 6.44 -0.27
C SER A 269 4.08 5.41 0.48
N TYR A 270 4.48 5.18 1.72
CA TYR A 270 3.86 4.21 2.62
C TYR A 270 3.59 4.84 3.98
N ILE A 271 2.36 4.69 4.46
CA ILE A 271 1.95 5.10 5.81
C ILE A 271 1.54 3.86 6.59
N ASN A 272 2.26 3.54 7.66
CA ASN A 272 2.08 2.31 8.44
C ASN A 272 2.03 1.03 7.57
N GLY A 273 2.78 1.01 6.47
CA GLY A 273 2.79 -0.09 5.53
C GLY A 273 1.72 -0.03 4.42
N VAL A 274 0.74 0.86 4.51
CA VAL A 274 -0.23 1.11 3.42
C VAL A 274 0.45 1.89 2.30
N ASN A 275 0.35 1.39 1.07
CA ASN A 275 0.88 2.10 -0.10
C ASN A 275 -0.05 3.25 -0.49
N THR A 276 0.38 4.47 -0.26
CA THR A 276 -0.33 5.69 -0.70
C THR A 276 0.16 6.11 -2.09
N ARG A 277 -0.25 5.36 -3.11
CA ARG A 277 0.22 5.52 -4.51
C ARG A 277 0.04 6.93 -5.06
N GLN A 278 -1.03 7.60 -4.65
CA GLN A 278 -1.33 8.97 -5.05
C GLN A 278 -0.76 10.01 -4.05
N GLY A 279 0.15 9.60 -3.16
CA GLY A 279 0.78 10.45 -2.16
C GLY A 279 -0.20 10.97 -1.12
N GLY A 280 -0.47 12.26 -1.16
CA GLY A 280 -1.37 12.95 -0.25
C GLY A 280 -0.66 13.92 0.67
N THR A 281 -1.33 14.34 1.73
CA THR A 281 -0.92 15.44 2.58
C THR A 281 0.51 15.32 3.12
N TYR A 282 0.96 14.10 3.44
CA TYR A 282 2.31 13.88 3.95
C TYR A 282 3.39 14.19 2.90
N VAL A 283 3.26 13.56 1.73
CA VAL A 283 4.18 13.77 0.60
C VAL A 283 4.17 15.24 0.17
N ASP A 284 2.97 15.80 -0.01
CA ASP A 284 2.81 17.17 -0.49
C ASP A 284 3.44 18.16 0.49
N TRP A 285 3.18 18.02 1.79
CA TRP A 285 3.74 18.94 2.79
C TRP A 285 5.27 18.80 2.87
N PHE A 286 5.80 17.58 2.94
CA PHE A 286 7.23 17.32 3.09
C PHE A 286 8.02 17.86 1.90
N ILE A 287 7.59 17.52 0.68
CA ILE A 287 8.25 17.96 -0.55
C ILE A 287 8.14 19.48 -0.74
N ASN A 288 6.97 20.07 -0.50
CA ASN A 288 6.80 21.52 -0.65
C ASN A 288 7.69 22.29 0.33
N SER A 289 7.85 21.81 1.57
CA SER A 289 8.77 22.43 2.55
C SER A 289 10.21 22.46 2.05
N ILE A 290 10.68 21.39 1.41
CA ILE A 290 12.03 21.32 0.82
C ILE A 290 12.13 22.25 -0.40
N ILE A 291 11.12 22.28 -1.27
CA ILE A 291 11.10 23.10 -2.48
C ILE A 291 11.14 24.59 -2.13
N ASP A 292 10.44 25.01 -1.09
CA ASP A 292 10.42 26.39 -0.64
C ASP A 292 11.84 26.86 -0.24
N GLU A 293 12.53 26.07 0.56
CA GLU A 293 13.92 26.33 0.95
C GLU A 293 14.89 26.29 -0.24
N LEU A 294 14.69 25.27 -1.12
CA LEU A 294 15.56 25.08 -2.28
C LEU A 294 15.43 26.22 -3.29
N THR A 295 14.23 26.74 -3.52
CA THR A 295 13.98 27.90 -4.38
C THR A 295 14.81 29.11 -3.94
N ILE A 296 14.83 29.40 -2.64
CA ILE A 296 15.60 30.50 -2.05
C ILE A 296 17.11 30.28 -2.24
N LYS A 297 17.57 29.06 -1.97
CA LYS A 297 18.99 28.69 -2.05
C LYS A 297 19.51 28.70 -3.49
N ILE A 298 18.74 28.19 -4.46
CA ILE A 298 19.09 28.24 -5.90
C ILE A 298 19.24 29.70 -6.36
N LYS A 299 18.25 30.53 -6.05
CA LYS A 299 18.33 31.99 -6.42
C LYS A 299 19.58 32.66 -5.84
N ARG A 300 19.92 32.35 -4.58
CA ARG A 300 21.12 32.93 -3.92
C ARG A 300 22.41 32.46 -4.57
N ARG A 301 22.58 31.15 -4.86
CA ARG A 301 23.83 30.55 -5.32
C ARG A 301 24.02 30.66 -6.83
N HIS A 302 23.00 30.34 -7.61
CA HIS A 302 23.09 30.25 -9.07
C HIS A 302 22.54 31.48 -9.79
N LYS A 303 21.92 32.43 -9.07
CA LYS A 303 21.30 33.66 -9.63
C LYS A 303 20.21 33.34 -10.66
N VAL A 304 19.59 32.16 -10.57
CA VAL A 304 18.49 31.73 -11.42
C VAL A 304 17.22 31.64 -10.59
N GLU A 305 16.12 32.16 -11.14
CA GLU A 305 14.78 31.94 -10.58
C GLU A 305 14.19 30.66 -11.17
N VAL A 306 14.00 29.64 -10.32
CA VAL A 306 13.45 28.34 -10.73
C VAL A 306 12.03 28.22 -10.21
N LEU A 307 11.12 27.80 -11.08
CA LEU A 307 9.73 27.55 -10.70
C LEU A 307 9.64 26.34 -9.77
N LYS A 308 8.82 26.41 -8.73
CA LYS A 308 8.58 25.29 -7.80
C LYS A 308 8.17 24.01 -8.52
N THR A 309 7.37 24.12 -9.57
CA THR A 309 6.97 22.97 -10.42
C THR A 309 8.15 22.37 -11.17
N THR A 310 9.12 23.16 -11.61
CA THR A 310 10.35 22.66 -12.26
C THR A 310 11.21 21.89 -11.27
N ILE A 311 11.34 22.41 -10.03
CA ILE A 311 12.06 21.72 -8.96
C ILE A 311 11.36 20.39 -8.65
N LYS A 312 10.02 20.44 -8.41
CA LYS A 312 9.25 19.24 -8.09
C LYS A 312 9.40 18.16 -9.16
N ASN A 313 9.31 18.54 -10.43
CA ASN A 313 9.39 17.60 -11.56
C ASN A 313 10.78 16.96 -11.75
N GLY A 314 11.84 17.56 -11.19
CA GLY A 314 13.19 16.98 -11.21
C GLY A 314 13.46 16.00 -10.06
N LEU A 315 12.44 15.64 -9.25
CA LEU A 315 12.63 14.84 -8.05
C LEU A 315 11.80 13.56 -8.09
N THR A 316 12.43 12.47 -7.66
CA THR A 316 11.77 11.25 -7.17
C THR A 316 11.83 11.24 -5.65
N PHE A 317 10.69 10.99 -5.00
CA PHE A 317 10.58 10.93 -3.55
C PHE A 317 9.92 9.64 -3.10
N VAL A 318 10.63 8.87 -2.28
CA VAL A 318 10.13 7.63 -1.70
C VAL A 318 10.20 7.69 -0.19
N MET A 319 9.12 7.30 0.49
CA MET A 319 9.07 7.35 1.96
C MET A 319 8.28 6.20 2.57
N PHE A 320 8.69 5.84 3.78
CA PHE A 320 8.06 4.85 4.65
C PHE A 320 7.87 5.48 6.03
N ALA A 321 6.65 5.96 6.33
CA ALA A 321 6.27 6.47 7.63
C ALA A 321 5.65 5.37 8.48
N ARG A 322 6.08 5.27 9.75
CA ARG A 322 5.59 4.30 10.73
C ARG A 322 5.03 5.04 11.94
N ASN A 323 4.18 4.38 12.70
CA ASN A 323 3.59 4.94 13.92
C ASN A 323 2.84 6.28 13.69
N PHE A 324 2.32 6.47 12.46
CA PHE A 324 1.44 7.57 12.16
C PHE A 324 0.05 7.29 12.75
N THR A 325 -0.38 8.10 13.69
CA THR A 325 -1.61 7.89 14.44
C THR A 325 -2.84 8.29 13.62
N ASN A 326 -3.87 7.43 13.64
CA ASN A 326 -5.17 7.67 13.00
C ASN A 326 -5.07 8.12 11.52
N PRO A 327 -4.42 7.34 10.64
CA PRO A 327 -4.35 7.69 9.22
C PRO A 327 -5.74 7.70 8.60
N LYS A 328 -6.03 8.79 7.86
CA LYS A 328 -7.28 8.96 7.10
C LYS A 328 -6.96 8.93 5.62
N PHE A 329 -7.77 8.22 4.87
CA PHE A 329 -7.60 8.05 3.44
C PHE A 329 -8.85 8.54 2.69
N ASP A 330 -8.69 8.79 1.39
CA ASP A 330 -9.75 9.26 0.51
C ASP A 330 -10.80 8.18 0.19
N SER A 331 -10.40 6.90 0.27
CA SER A 331 -11.24 5.76 -0.10
C SER A 331 -10.85 4.50 0.66
N GLN A 332 -11.61 3.42 0.49
CA GLN A 332 -11.29 2.11 1.05
C GLN A 332 -10.02 1.50 0.45
N THR A 333 -9.64 1.88 -0.77
CA THR A 333 -8.37 1.44 -1.39
C THR A 333 -7.13 2.12 -0.79
N LYS A 334 -7.33 3.18 0.02
CA LYS A 334 -6.29 3.86 0.81
C LYS A 334 -5.14 4.44 -0.02
N GLU A 335 -5.42 4.91 -1.21
CA GLU A 335 -4.38 5.35 -2.16
C GLU A 335 -3.80 6.72 -1.86
N ARG A 336 -4.52 7.56 -1.10
CA ARG A 336 -4.12 8.93 -0.79
C ARG A 336 -4.38 9.25 0.69
N LEU A 337 -3.34 9.75 1.38
CA LEU A 337 -3.50 10.25 2.76
C LEU A 337 -4.18 11.62 2.76
N THR A 338 -5.20 11.78 3.62
CA THR A 338 -6.02 13.02 3.70
C THR A 338 -6.01 13.69 5.07
N ASN A 339 -5.19 13.22 6.01
CA ASN A 339 -5.05 13.88 7.31
C ASN A 339 -4.68 15.36 7.16
N PRO A 340 -5.14 16.26 8.05
CA PRO A 340 -4.67 17.64 8.11
C PRO A 340 -3.15 17.72 8.25
N THR A 341 -2.55 18.80 7.71
CA THR A 341 -1.09 19.04 7.79
C THR A 341 -0.56 19.11 9.22
N GLY A 342 -1.40 19.46 10.19
CA GLY A 342 -1.06 19.42 11.62
C GLY A 342 -0.60 18.04 12.07
N ASN A 343 -1.33 16.98 11.73
CA ASN A 343 -0.95 15.63 12.09
C ASN A 343 0.37 15.18 11.44
N VAL A 344 0.65 15.65 10.21
CA VAL A 344 1.93 15.38 9.55
C VAL A 344 3.08 16.06 10.29
N LYS A 345 2.91 17.31 10.71
CA LYS A 345 3.92 18.07 11.47
C LYS A 345 4.18 17.44 12.84
N GLU A 346 3.12 17.05 13.55
CA GLU A 346 3.22 16.36 14.84
C GLU A 346 4.01 15.06 14.69
N HIS A 347 3.68 14.24 13.70
CA HIS A 347 4.41 13.00 13.45
C HIS A 347 5.88 13.26 13.09
N LEU A 348 6.18 14.22 12.19
CA LEU A 348 7.54 14.58 11.82
C LEU A 348 8.37 15.09 13.00
N ALA A 349 7.76 15.82 13.94
CA ALA A 349 8.43 16.27 15.15
C ALA A 349 8.90 15.09 16.04
N THR A 350 8.23 13.93 15.97
CA THR A 350 8.62 12.71 16.68
C THR A 350 9.64 11.86 15.94
N CYS A 351 9.82 12.09 14.63
CA CYS A 351 10.68 11.25 13.79
C CYS A 351 12.17 11.53 13.96
N GLY A 352 12.56 12.70 14.46
CA GLY A 352 13.98 13.08 14.61
C GLY A 352 14.71 13.24 13.26
N VAL A 353 14.00 13.49 12.18
CA VAL A 353 14.59 13.73 10.84
C VAL A 353 15.15 15.14 10.73
N ARG A 354 16.07 15.33 9.78
CA ARG A 354 16.63 16.62 9.44
C ARG A 354 15.57 17.55 8.88
N ASP A 355 15.73 18.85 9.10
CA ASP A 355 14.80 19.86 8.60
C ASP A 355 14.89 20.07 7.07
N ALA A 356 13.90 20.75 6.53
CA ALA A 356 13.82 21.06 5.10
C ALA A 356 15.00 21.91 4.62
N ALA A 357 15.53 22.79 5.46
CA ALA A 357 16.66 23.65 5.11
C ALA A 357 17.96 22.85 4.92
N TRP A 358 18.18 21.82 5.76
CA TRP A 358 19.32 20.92 5.62
C TRP A 358 19.19 20.06 4.36
N LEU A 359 17.99 19.51 4.11
CA LEU A 359 17.72 18.71 2.92
C LEU A 359 17.90 19.51 1.63
N ALA A 360 17.35 20.73 1.58
CA ALA A 360 17.54 21.64 0.46
C ALA A 360 19.03 21.96 0.24
N GLN A 361 19.81 22.09 1.31
CA GLN A 361 21.27 22.29 1.18
C GLN A 361 21.98 21.04 0.63
N LYS A 362 21.54 19.84 1.02
CA LYS A 362 22.08 18.59 0.47
C LYS A 362 21.76 18.47 -1.02
N ILE A 363 20.52 18.72 -1.43
CA ILE A 363 20.11 18.70 -2.85
C ILE A 363 20.95 19.72 -3.64
N LEU A 364 21.09 20.95 -3.14
CA LEU A 364 21.87 22.00 -3.78
C LEU A 364 23.37 21.63 -3.97
N ASN A 365 23.90 20.77 -3.12
CA ASN A 365 25.28 20.27 -3.16
C ASN A 365 25.42 18.94 -3.90
N THR A 366 24.38 18.43 -4.53
CA THR A 366 24.35 17.19 -5.30
C THR A 366 24.14 17.54 -6.79
N PRO A 367 25.20 17.66 -7.59
CA PRO A 367 25.12 18.09 -9.00
C PRO A 367 24.13 17.28 -9.82
N ASP A 368 24.16 15.95 -9.69
CA ASP A 368 23.26 15.03 -10.43
C ASP A 368 21.76 15.29 -10.19
N ILE A 369 21.41 15.97 -9.10
CA ILE A 369 20.02 16.36 -8.82
C ILE A 369 19.78 17.82 -9.23
N ILE A 370 20.68 18.73 -8.88
CA ILE A 370 20.42 20.16 -9.01
C ILE A 370 20.66 20.69 -10.42
N ASP A 371 21.68 20.19 -11.12
CA ASP A 371 22.04 20.70 -12.43
C ASP A 371 20.95 20.45 -13.48
N PRO A 372 20.34 19.25 -13.59
CA PRO A 372 19.22 19.02 -14.50
C PRO A 372 18.02 19.94 -14.22
N ILE A 373 17.74 20.26 -12.96
CA ILE A 373 16.65 21.18 -12.58
C ILE A 373 16.92 22.60 -13.09
N ILE A 374 18.15 23.08 -12.93
CA ILE A 374 18.55 24.40 -13.39
C ILE A 374 18.54 24.47 -14.92
N GLU A 375 19.10 23.46 -15.60
CA GLU A 375 19.08 23.35 -17.06
C GLU A 375 17.66 23.32 -17.63
N ALA A 376 16.77 22.53 -17.04
CA ALA A 376 15.37 22.48 -17.46
C ALA A 376 14.67 23.85 -17.33
N GLN A 377 14.98 24.62 -16.27
CA GLN A 377 14.44 25.97 -16.12
C GLN A 377 15.01 26.94 -17.16
N LEU A 378 16.30 26.89 -17.43
CA LEU A 378 16.94 27.73 -18.44
C LEU A 378 16.41 27.41 -19.85
N ALA A 379 16.23 26.13 -20.18
CA ALA A 379 15.63 25.73 -21.45
C ALA A 379 14.21 26.23 -21.62
N LYS A 380 13.37 26.18 -20.56
CA LYS A 380 12.03 26.76 -20.57
C LYS A 380 12.04 28.26 -20.82
N LYS A 381 12.97 29.00 -20.19
CA LYS A 381 13.11 30.45 -20.38
C LYS A 381 13.48 30.78 -21.81
N ILE A 382 14.49 30.12 -22.39
CA ILE A 382 14.89 30.28 -23.80
C ILE A 382 13.71 29.99 -24.74
N ALA A 383 12.95 28.93 -24.51
CA ALA A 383 11.78 28.62 -25.32
C ALA A 383 10.68 29.68 -25.23
N ALA A 384 10.45 30.23 -24.05
CA ALA A 384 9.48 31.33 -23.84
C ALA A 384 9.92 32.61 -24.55
N ASP A 385 11.19 33.00 -24.45
CA ASP A 385 11.76 34.19 -25.12
C ASP A 385 11.66 34.05 -26.65
N LYS A 386 11.98 32.88 -27.23
CA LYS A 386 11.81 32.60 -28.67
C LYS A 386 10.36 32.74 -29.11
N ARG A 387 9.41 32.19 -28.33
CA ARG A 387 7.97 32.33 -28.64
C ARG A 387 7.51 33.80 -28.61
N ALA A 388 7.94 34.54 -27.61
CA ALA A 388 7.63 35.96 -27.49
C ALA A 388 8.18 36.79 -28.67
N ALA A 389 9.42 36.51 -29.10
CA ALA A 389 10.04 37.16 -30.26
C ALA A 389 9.27 36.83 -31.57
N THR A 390 8.89 35.54 -31.77
CA THR A 390 8.12 35.14 -32.94
C THR A 390 6.71 35.77 -32.99
N LEU A 391 6.07 35.93 -31.81
CA LEU A 391 4.75 36.59 -31.73
C LEU A 391 4.88 38.09 -31.98
N ALA A 392 5.95 38.75 -31.53
CA ALA A 392 6.22 40.18 -31.82
C ALA A 392 6.46 40.41 -33.32
N GLN A 393 7.22 39.55 -33.98
CA GLN A 393 7.43 39.63 -35.42
C GLN A 393 6.14 39.41 -36.29
N LYS A 394 5.19 38.62 -35.81
CA LYS A 394 3.89 38.42 -36.51
C LYS A 394 2.91 39.57 -36.32
N LYS A 395 3.16 40.50 -35.42
CA LYS A 395 2.34 41.68 -35.15
C LYS A 395 2.85 42.94 -35.88
N LEU A 396 4.01 42.89 -36.48
CA LEU A 396 4.58 43.85 -37.40
C LEU A 396 4.26 43.45 -38.84
#